data_48df661737363b8d3804df84e122f8f1
#
_entry.id   48df661737363b8d3804df84e122f8f1
#
_cell.length_a   1.000
_cell.length_b   1.000
_cell.length_c   1.000
_cell.angle_alpha   90.00
_cell.angle_beta   90.00
_cell.angle_gamma   90.00
#
_symmetry.space_group_name_H-M   'P 1'
#
loop_
_entity.id
_entity.type
_entity.pdbx_description
1 polymer ?
#
loop_
_entity_poly.entity_id
_entity_poly.type
_entity_poly.pdbx_seq_one_letter_code
_entity_poly.pdbx_strand_id
1 'polypeptide(L)'
;MKAILSLVIAIACCAYTQAADSLRASTRLVAVAPGFSKTSVNTAVFRNNSLATDRGVQFIAFYDGDGYLVVGKRNVESEDWTLCRSKYKGNVSDAHNVISLMVDGDGYVHVAFDHHNSRLRYCRGIAPHSVELGDEEPMTGDDEEKLTYPEFYRLADGGLLFVYRSGASGEGNLVMNRYDLKTRRWSRLHSVLIDGQGKRNAYWQLCVGNDGTIHLSWVWRESWLVETNHDLCYARSRDGGLTWEKSDGEPYALPITADNAEYACRIPQNSELINQTGMTADGDGHPYIATYWRAGGETVPQYRMVWNDGTRWRTARLSHRTTPFSLSGGGTKMIPIARPRILADGERVICLFRDAERGSKVSAILVDRQALSNTDGPDSPSDGRLSVETTDLTDFSVDAWEPTFDTELWNTRRRLHIYVQNTKQGDGERAVETKPQTVYVLEVGFEGNNN
;
A
#
# COMPACT_ATOMS: atom_id res chain seq x y z
N MET A 1 39.76 -9.90 76.13
CA MET A 1 38.52 -10.22 75.33
C MET A 1 38.21 -9.03 74.48
N LYS A 2 38.51 -9.09 73.16
CA LYS A 2 38.24 -8.04 72.18
C LYS A 2 37.06 -8.55 71.33
N ALA A 3 35.95 -7.84 71.35
CA ALA A 3 34.83 -8.09 70.53
C ALA A 3 35.01 -7.43 69.12
N ILE A 4 34.94 -8.21 68.06
CA ILE A 4 35.01 -7.73 66.68
C ILE A 4 33.58 -7.53 66.24
N LEU A 5 33.22 -6.28 65.88
CA LEU A 5 31.95 -5.90 65.36
C LEU A 5 32.01 -5.97 63.82
N SER A 6 31.32 -6.96 63.20
CA SER A 6 31.28 -7.09 61.76
C SER A 6 30.12 -6.23 61.22
N LEU A 7 30.42 -5.22 60.38
CA LEU A 7 29.50 -4.36 59.70
C LEU A 7 29.13 -5.02 58.36
N VAL A 8 27.90 -5.47 58.22
CA VAL A 8 27.35 -5.96 56.97
C VAL A 8 26.74 -4.77 56.19
N ILE A 9 27.40 -4.37 55.11
CA ILE A 9 26.88 -3.36 54.17
C ILE A 9 26.01 -4.10 53.15
N ALA A 10 24.70 -3.91 53.24
CA ALA A 10 23.73 -4.35 52.22
C ALA A 10 23.74 -3.33 51.07
N ILE A 11 24.30 -3.70 49.93
CA ILE A 11 24.22 -2.92 48.69
C ILE A 11 22.85 -3.23 48.09
N ALA A 12 21.89 -2.30 48.19
CA ALA A 12 20.63 -2.35 47.45
C ALA A 12 20.90 -1.98 45.97
N CYS A 13 20.97 -2.98 45.09
CA CYS A 13 20.91 -2.76 43.66
C CYS A 13 19.51 -2.29 43.31
N CYS A 14 19.28 -0.99 43.17
CA CYS A 14 18.11 -0.46 42.47
C CYS A 14 18.29 -0.78 40.99
N ALA A 15 17.63 -1.84 40.51
CA ALA A 15 17.42 -2.06 39.10
C ALA A 15 16.44 -0.98 38.61
N TYR A 16 16.96 0.05 37.96
CA TYR A 16 16.13 0.95 37.13
C TYR A 16 15.68 0.13 35.94
N THR A 17 14.46 -0.41 35.99
CA THR A 17 13.76 -0.78 34.80
C THR A 17 13.34 0.53 34.11
N GLN A 18 14.15 0.98 33.13
CA GLN A 18 13.63 1.92 32.15
C GLN A 18 12.44 1.24 31.49
N ALA A 19 11.22 1.68 31.83
CA ALA A 19 10.08 1.42 30.99
C ALA A 19 10.43 2.06 29.64
N ALA A 20 10.55 1.24 28.60
CA ALA A 20 10.63 1.75 27.24
C ALA A 20 9.41 2.67 27.06
N ASP A 21 9.62 3.96 26.84
CA ASP A 21 8.56 4.89 26.50
C ASP A 21 7.90 4.35 25.25
N SER A 22 6.68 3.81 25.40
CA SER A 22 5.89 3.36 24.27
C SER A 22 5.63 4.57 23.39
N LEU A 23 6.03 4.50 22.13
CA LEU A 23 5.85 5.56 21.15
C LEU A 23 4.37 5.94 21.10
N ARG A 24 4.03 7.13 21.56
CA ARG A 24 2.64 7.59 21.52
C ARG A 24 2.34 8.18 20.14
N ALA A 25 1.43 7.55 19.43
CA ALA A 25 0.86 8.14 18.24
C ALA A 25 -0.25 9.12 18.65
N SER A 26 -0.17 10.36 18.21
CA SER A 26 -1.29 11.30 18.24
C SER A 26 -2.15 11.09 17.00
N THR A 27 -3.46 11.02 17.18
CA THR A 27 -4.39 10.80 16.06
C THR A 27 -5.51 11.81 16.06
N ARG A 28 -5.93 12.27 14.87
CA ARG A 28 -7.09 13.13 14.65
C ARG A 28 -7.91 12.59 13.49
N LEU A 29 -9.22 12.41 13.71
CA LEU A 29 -10.17 12.00 12.67
C LEU A 29 -10.87 13.21 12.09
N VAL A 30 -10.75 13.42 10.78
CA VAL A 30 -11.45 14.46 10.04
C VAL A 30 -12.54 13.82 9.19
N ALA A 31 -13.79 14.14 9.49
CA ALA A 31 -14.94 13.61 8.76
C ALA A 31 -15.04 14.23 7.36
N VAL A 32 -15.40 13.43 6.36
CA VAL A 32 -15.58 13.86 4.97
C VAL A 32 -17.07 13.84 4.61
N ALA A 33 -17.65 12.67 4.41
CA ALA A 33 -19.07 12.45 4.09
C ALA A 33 -19.43 10.97 4.19
N PRO A 34 -20.73 10.60 4.19
CA PRO A 34 -21.15 9.22 4.06
C PRO A 34 -20.75 8.61 2.70
N GLY A 35 -20.08 7.46 2.71
CA GLY A 35 -19.67 6.70 1.53
C GLY A 35 -20.29 5.31 1.49
N PHE A 36 -20.22 4.66 0.33
CA PHE A 36 -20.68 3.30 0.13
C PHE A 36 -19.87 2.33 1.02
N SER A 37 -20.56 1.38 1.65
CA SER A 37 -19.96 0.53 2.70
C SER A 37 -20.36 -0.94 2.64
N LYS A 38 -21.25 -1.32 1.71
CA LYS A 38 -21.74 -2.73 1.61
C LYS A 38 -20.70 -3.68 1.02
N THR A 39 -19.66 -3.14 0.39
CA THR A 39 -18.44 -3.82 -0.07
C THR A 39 -17.23 -2.98 0.31
N SER A 40 -16.03 -3.53 0.17
CA SER A 40 -14.78 -2.81 0.41
C SER A 40 -14.32 -1.94 -0.78
N VAL A 41 -15.17 -1.65 -1.77
CA VAL A 41 -14.80 -0.90 -2.98
C VAL A 41 -14.12 0.46 -2.70
N ASN A 42 -14.49 1.11 -1.60
CA ASN A 42 -13.85 2.34 -1.15
C ASN A 42 -12.57 2.13 -0.33
N THR A 43 -12.26 0.90 0.09
CA THR A 43 -11.21 0.61 1.07
C THR A 43 -10.34 -0.58 0.71
N ALA A 44 -10.50 -1.18 -0.46
CA ALA A 44 -9.64 -2.29 -0.90
C ALA A 44 -8.22 -1.79 -1.18
N VAL A 45 -7.19 -2.59 -0.87
CA VAL A 45 -5.78 -2.20 -0.96
C VAL A 45 -5.32 -1.85 -2.37
N PHE A 46 -5.88 -2.51 -3.38
CA PHE A 46 -5.58 -2.19 -4.77
C PHE A 46 -6.21 -0.86 -5.22
N ARG A 47 -6.94 -0.19 -4.34
CA ARG A 47 -7.26 1.21 -4.44
C ARG A 47 -6.05 2.03 -4.00
N ASN A 48 -5.07 2.14 -4.86
CA ASN A 48 -3.94 3.02 -4.62
C ASN A 48 -4.35 4.47 -4.87
N ASN A 49 -3.83 5.40 -4.03
CA ASN A 49 -4.12 6.84 -4.14
C ASN A 49 -5.60 7.20 -3.97
N SER A 50 -6.15 6.89 -2.79
CA SER A 50 -7.45 7.40 -2.34
C SER A 50 -7.40 8.87 -1.96
N LEU A 51 -6.22 9.35 -1.57
CA LEU A 51 -5.85 10.71 -1.20
C LEU A 51 -4.64 11.15 -2.02
N ALA A 52 -4.58 12.43 -2.38
CA ALA A 52 -3.40 13.04 -3.00
C ALA A 52 -3.33 14.52 -2.63
N THR A 53 -2.17 14.98 -2.14
CA THR A 53 -1.94 16.38 -1.80
C THR A 53 -1.04 17.05 -2.84
N ASP A 54 -1.47 18.21 -3.36
CA ASP A 54 -0.66 19.10 -4.20
C ASP A 54 -0.67 20.51 -3.62
N ARG A 55 0.53 21.07 -3.35
CA ARG A 55 0.70 22.45 -2.87
C ARG A 55 -0.21 22.84 -1.69
N GLY A 56 -0.45 21.90 -0.77
CA GLY A 56 -1.27 22.12 0.43
C GLY A 56 -2.77 21.96 0.24
N VAL A 57 -3.21 21.58 -0.96
CA VAL A 57 -4.59 21.16 -1.24
C VAL A 57 -4.64 19.65 -1.26
N GLN A 58 -5.39 19.04 -0.34
CA GLN A 58 -5.61 17.61 -0.26
C GLN A 58 -6.89 17.22 -0.99
N PHE A 59 -6.79 16.25 -1.89
CA PHE A 59 -7.91 15.68 -2.64
C PHE A 59 -8.26 14.30 -2.11
N ILE A 60 -9.54 13.95 -2.24
CA ILE A 60 -10.10 12.64 -1.92
C ILE A 60 -11.10 12.24 -2.99
N ALA A 61 -11.19 10.92 -3.26
CA ALA A 61 -12.27 10.39 -4.08
C ALA A 61 -12.88 9.15 -3.41
N PHE A 62 -14.19 8.95 -3.56
CA PHE A 62 -14.91 7.79 -3.03
C PHE A 62 -16.26 7.65 -3.74
N TYR A 63 -16.86 6.47 -3.65
CA TYR A 63 -18.27 6.28 -4.04
C TYR A 63 -19.20 6.62 -2.87
N ASP A 64 -20.21 7.44 -3.14
CA ASP A 64 -21.26 7.74 -2.17
C ASP A 64 -22.24 6.55 -1.97
N GLY A 65 -23.21 6.70 -1.08
CA GLY A 65 -24.18 5.64 -0.76
C GLY A 65 -25.00 5.12 -1.94
N ASP A 66 -25.10 5.90 -3.03
CA ASP A 66 -25.80 5.56 -4.28
C ASP A 66 -24.84 5.03 -5.35
N GLY A 67 -23.54 4.97 -5.10
CA GLY A 67 -22.51 4.51 -6.02
C GLY A 67 -22.01 5.55 -7.00
N TYR A 68 -22.28 6.83 -6.76
CA TYR A 68 -21.71 7.91 -7.58
C TYR A 68 -20.30 8.27 -7.11
N LEU A 69 -19.42 8.54 -8.08
CA LEU A 69 -18.09 9.06 -7.84
C LEU A 69 -18.18 10.48 -7.27
N VAL A 70 -17.65 10.68 -6.08
CA VAL A 70 -17.49 11.98 -5.42
C VAL A 70 -16.00 12.32 -5.38
N VAL A 71 -15.65 13.54 -5.80
CA VAL A 71 -14.32 14.11 -5.62
C VAL A 71 -14.41 15.26 -4.63
N GLY A 72 -13.52 15.28 -3.65
CA GLY A 72 -13.46 16.32 -2.65
C GLY A 72 -12.10 16.96 -2.56
N LYS A 73 -12.04 18.18 -2.02
CA LYS A 73 -10.79 18.85 -1.66
C LYS A 73 -10.92 19.64 -0.37
N ARG A 74 -9.78 19.83 0.32
CA ARG A 74 -9.62 20.76 1.44
C ARG A 74 -8.25 21.41 1.41
N ASN A 75 -8.06 22.49 2.12
CA ASN A 75 -6.73 22.85 2.58
C ASN A 75 -6.29 21.79 3.60
N VAL A 76 -5.07 21.30 3.51
CA VAL A 76 -4.56 20.22 4.38
C VAL A 76 -4.56 20.60 5.87
N GLU A 77 -4.58 21.90 6.18
CA GLU A 77 -4.66 22.44 7.55
C GLU A 77 -6.11 22.71 8.02
N SER A 78 -7.13 22.52 7.14
CA SER A 78 -8.55 22.71 7.46
C SER A 78 -9.27 21.37 7.58
N GLU A 79 -10.37 21.35 8.32
CA GLU A 79 -11.30 20.21 8.37
C GLU A 79 -12.43 20.33 7.34
N ASP A 80 -12.58 21.50 6.71
CA ASP A 80 -13.68 21.79 5.80
C ASP A 80 -13.44 21.26 4.40
N TRP A 81 -14.30 20.35 3.95
CA TRP A 81 -14.27 19.74 2.63
C TRP A 81 -15.22 20.43 1.67
N THR A 82 -14.72 20.74 0.47
CA THR A 82 -15.56 21.04 -0.71
C THR A 82 -15.74 19.77 -1.50
N LEU A 83 -16.97 19.27 -1.64
CA LEU A 83 -17.29 18.01 -2.31
C LEU A 83 -18.07 18.27 -3.60
N CYS A 84 -17.78 17.50 -4.64
CA CYS A 84 -18.52 17.46 -5.89
C CYS A 84 -18.93 16.03 -6.23
N ARG A 85 -20.24 15.77 -6.23
CA ARG A 85 -20.81 14.52 -6.77
C ARG A 85 -20.81 14.61 -8.29
N SER A 86 -20.06 13.74 -8.94
CA SER A 86 -19.98 13.70 -10.39
C SER A 86 -21.22 13.05 -11.03
N LYS A 87 -21.31 13.11 -12.35
CA LYS A 87 -22.33 12.37 -13.14
C LYS A 87 -22.02 10.87 -13.25
N TYR A 88 -20.82 10.43 -12.83
CA TYR A 88 -20.32 9.08 -13.02
C TYR A 88 -20.73 8.15 -11.89
N LYS A 89 -21.16 6.96 -12.25
CA LYS A 89 -21.54 5.90 -11.32
C LYS A 89 -20.71 4.64 -11.60
N GLY A 90 -20.23 3.98 -10.52
CA GLY A 90 -19.51 2.72 -10.59
C GLY A 90 -20.38 1.53 -10.19
N ASN A 91 -19.93 0.33 -10.55
CA ASN A 91 -20.48 -0.92 -10.04
C ASN A 91 -19.87 -1.22 -8.65
N VAL A 92 -20.43 -0.62 -7.62
CA VAL A 92 -19.98 -0.71 -6.24
C VAL A 92 -20.19 -2.08 -5.58
N SER A 93 -20.87 -3.02 -6.26
CA SER A 93 -21.05 -4.38 -5.75
C SER A 93 -19.76 -5.22 -5.88
N ASP A 94 -18.85 -4.81 -6.73
CA ASP A 94 -17.56 -5.45 -6.96
C ASP A 94 -16.42 -4.59 -6.40
N ALA A 95 -15.70 -5.12 -5.42
CA ALA A 95 -14.62 -4.40 -4.75
C ALA A 95 -13.40 -4.11 -5.64
N HIS A 96 -13.29 -4.73 -6.83
CA HIS A 96 -12.25 -4.40 -7.80
C HIS A 96 -12.48 -3.04 -8.48
N ASN A 97 -13.71 -2.54 -8.52
CA ASN A 97 -14.09 -1.32 -9.23
C ASN A 97 -13.70 -0.04 -8.47
N VAL A 98 -12.52 -0.05 -7.89
CA VAL A 98 -11.96 1.05 -7.10
C VAL A 98 -11.75 2.32 -7.90
N ILE A 99 -11.49 3.41 -7.19
CA ILE A 99 -11.10 4.70 -7.73
C ILE A 99 -9.62 4.92 -7.48
N SER A 100 -8.85 5.30 -8.48
CA SER A 100 -7.48 5.82 -8.34
C SER A 100 -7.47 7.29 -8.71
N LEU A 101 -6.82 8.11 -7.88
CA LEU A 101 -6.76 9.57 -8.01
C LEU A 101 -5.32 10.03 -7.93
N MET A 102 -4.92 11.01 -8.73
CA MET A 102 -3.65 11.73 -8.61
C MET A 102 -3.78 13.15 -9.12
N VAL A 103 -2.85 14.03 -8.69
CA VAL A 103 -2.77 15.41 -9.17
C VAL A 103 -1.46 15.58 -9.93
N ASP A 104 -1.51 16.10 -11.16
CA ASP A 104 -0.32 16.37 -11.96
C ASP A 104 0.43 17.66 -11.51
N GLY A 105 1.57 17.94 -12.12
CA GLY A 105 2.41 19.08 -11.79
C GLY A 105 1.77 20.45 -12.08
N ASP A 106 0.78 20.51 -12.97
CA ASP A 106 -0.02 21.71 -13.27
C ASP A 106 -1.22 21.85 -12.32
N GLY A 107 -1.49 20.86 -11.47
CA GLY A 107 -2.59 20.85 -10.50
C GLY A 107 -3.89 20.26 -11.03
N TYR A 108 -3.90 19.61 -12.18
CA TYR A 108 -5.09 18.91 -12.66
C TYR A 108 -5.26 17.58 -11.94
N VAL A 109 -6.48 17.32 -11.51
CA VAL A 109 -6.87 16.03 -10.92
C VAL A 109 -7.09 15.02 -12.05
N HIS A 110 -6.51 13.83 -11.93
CA HIS A 110 -6.72 12.68 -12.80
C HIS A 110 -7.43 11.59 -12.01
N VAL A 111 -8.48 11.00 -12.56
CA VAL A 111 -9.29 9.97 -11.90
C VAL A 111 -9.57 8.84 -12.87
N ALA A 112 -9.22 7.61 -12.46
CA ALA A 112 -9.62 6.38 -13.14
C ALA A 112 -10.49 5.54 -12.18
N PHE A 113 -11.58 4.95 -12.66
CA PHE A 113 -12.58 4.34 -11.79
C PHE A 113 -13.37 3.23 -12.48
N ASP A 114 -13.86 2.26 -11.70
CA ASP A 114 -14.83 1.24 -12.13
C ASP A 114 -14.26 0.22 -13.13
N HIS A 115 -13.13 -0.42 -12.76
CA HIS A 115 -12.43 -1.35 -13.65
C HIS A 115 -12.28 -2.75 -13.07
N HIS A 116 -12.94 -3.70 -13.71
CA HIS A 116 -12.71 -5.13 -13.55
C HIS A 116 -12.83 -5.83 -14.90
N ASN A 117 -11.69 -5.94 -15.62
CA ASN A 117 -11.62 -6.47 -16.99
C ASN A 117 -12.58 -5.72 -17.93
N SER A 118 -12.60 -4.40 -17.84
CA SER A 118 -13.52 -3.51 -18.52
C SER A 118 -12.80 -2.37 -19.23
N ARG A 119 -13.52 -1.67 -20.14
CA ARG A 119 -12.99 -0.51 -20.84
C ARG A 119 -12.53 0.59 -19.89
N LEU A 120 -11.47 1.32 -20.27
CA LEU A 120 -10.97 2.48 -19.53
C LEU A 120 -12.08 3.51 -19.29
N ARG A 121 -12.21 3.94 -18.04
CA ARG A 121 -13.01 5.08 -17.58
C ARG A 121 -12.09 6.03 -16.87
N TYR A 122 -11.70 7.09 -17.55
CA TYR A 122 -10.75 8.07 -17.08
C TYR A 122 -11.24 9.49 -17.39
N CYS A 123 -11.07 10.39 -16.42
CA CYS A 123 -11.44 11.81 -16.53
C CYS A 123 -10.35 12.67 -15.92
N ARG A 124 -10.30 13.94 -16.33
CA ARG A 124 -9.52 14.99 -15.67
C ARG A 124 -10.42 16.06 -15.08
N GLY A 125 -9.91 16.76 -14.06
CA GLY A 125 -10.50 18.02 -13.58
C GLY A 125 -10.57 19.07 -14.70
N ILE A 126 -11.64 19.88 -14.71
CA ILE A 126 -11.85 20.90 -15.74
C ILE A 126 -10.88 22.10 -15.64
N ALA A 127 -10.22 22.26 -14.50
CA ALA A 127 -9.24 23.32 -14.21
C ALA A 127 -8.26 22.83 -13.10
N PRO A 128 -7.11 23.48 -12.92
CA PRO A 128 -6.23 23.21 -11.79
C PRO A 128 -6.98 23.28 -10.46
N HIS A 129 -6.77 22.28 -9.61
CA HIS A 129 -7.42 22.11 -8.31
C HIS A 129 -8.97 22.07 -8.37
N SER A 130 -9.57 21.79 -9.53
CA SER A 130 -11.01 21.57 -9.63
C SER A 130 -11.39 20.20 -9.13
N VAL A 131 -12.52 20.11 -8.41
CA VAL A 131 -13.20 18.85 -8.05
C VAL A 131 -14.27 18.46 -9.07
N GLU A 132 -14.58 19.35 -10.02
CA GLU A 132 -15.45 19.04 -11.15
C GLU A 132 -14.64 18.31 -12.21
N LEU A 133 -15.19 17.18 -12.70
CA LEU A 133 -14.57 16.34 -13.69
C LEU A 133 -15.15 16.63 -15.11
N GLY A 134 -14.28 16.63 -16.10
CA GLY A 134 -14.62 16.68 -17.51
C GLY A 134 -15.28 15.37 -17.99
N ASP A 135 -15.37 15.23 -19.31
CA ASP A 135 -15.86 14.00 -19.94
C ASP A 135 -14.82 12.88 -19.83
N GLU A 136 -15.28 11.62 -19.98
CA GLU A 136 -14.39 10.47 -20.13
C GLU A 136 -13.57 10.62 -21.42
N GLU A 137 -12.27 10.41 -21.33
CA GLU A 137 -11.34 10.50 -22.44
C GLU A 137 -10.40 9.28 -22.49
N PRO A 138 -9.93 8.86 -23.68
CA PRO A 138 -8.90 7.84 -23.77
C PRO A 138 -7.55 8.38 -23.33
N MET A 139 -6.62 7.49 -22.98
CA MET A 139 -5.21 7.83 -22.77
C MET A 139 -4.41 7.69 -24.06
N THR A 140 -4.20 6.45 -24.51
CA THR A 140 -3.45 6.13 -25.74
C THR A 140 -4.35 5.58 -26.84
N GLY A 141 -5.50 5.02 -26.48
CA GLY A 141 -6.40 4.29 -27.38
C GLY A 141 -6.04 2.82 -27.58
N ASP A 142 -4.90 2.37 -27.03
CA ASP A 142 -4.39 1.01 -27.16
C ASP A 142 -4.48 0.26 -25.82
N ASP A 143 -4.87 -1.02 -25.82
CA ASP A 143 -5.01 -1.91 -24.65
C ASP A 143 -5.97 -1.39 -23.56
N GLU A 144 -6.95 -0.55 -23.91
CA GLU A 144 -7.87 0.11 -22.99
C GLU A 144 -9.24 -0.58 -22.85
N GLU A 145 -9.42 -1.79 -23.39
CA GLU A 145 -10.72 -2.49 -23.39
C GLU A 145 -10.90 -3.48 -22.22
N LYS A 146 -9.79 -3.95 -21.61
CA LYS A 146 -9.81 -5.00 -20.57
C LYS A 146 -8.93 -4.63 -19.37
N LEU A 147 -9.24 -3.51 -18.74
CA LEU A 147 -8.44 -2.91 -17.70
C LEU A 147 -8.90 -3.37 -16.31
N THR A 148 -7.94 -3.64 -15.43
CA THR A 148 -8.15 -3.88 -13.99
C THR A 148 -6.98 -3.26 -13.21
N TYR A 149 -7.22 -2.85 -11.96
CA TYR A 149 -6.22 -2.27 -11.04
C TYR A 149 -5.54 -1.00 -11.58
N PRO A 150 -6.29 0.06 -11.87
CA PRO A 150 -5.72 1.33 -12.30
C PRO A 150 -4.96 2.00 -11.15
N GLU A 151 -3.71 2.40 -11.40
CA GLU A 151 -2.89 3.08 -10.40
C GLU A 151 -2.13 4.23 -11.02
N PHE A 152 -2.27 5.43 -10.43
CA PHE A 152 -1.47 6.60 -10.78
C PHE A 152 -0.28 6.75 -9.85
N TYR A 153 0.83 7.22 -10.39
CA TYR A 153 2.02 7.63 -9.64
C TYR A 153 2.55 8.94 -10.19
N ARG A 154 2.90 9.87 -9.30
CA ARG A 154 3.48 11.16 -9.69
C ARG A 154 4.99 11.02 -9.86
N LEU A 155 5.51 11.57 -10.95
CA LEU A 155 6.94 11.62 -11.25
C LEU A 155 7.55 12.95 -10.78
N ALA A 156 8.87 12.98 -10.62
CA ALA A 156 9.60 14.16 -10.17
C ALA A 156 9.44 15.38 -11.12
N ASP A 157 9.19 15.16 -12.41
CA ASP A 157 8.92 16.20 -13.40
C ASP A 157 7.47 16.72 -13.39
N GLY A 158 6.64 16.21 -12.49
CA GLY A 158 5.22 16.51 -12.37
C GLY A 158 4.32 15.75 -13.35
N GLY A 159 4.91 14.98 -14.27
CA GLY A 159 4.17 14.01 -15.08
C GLY A 159 3.65 12.86 -14.26
N LEU A 160 2.86 11.97 -14.88
CA LEU A 160 2.28 10.82 -14.20
C LEU A 160 2.66 9.51 -14.90
N LEU A 161 2.77 8.45 -14.11
CA LEU A 161 2.62 7.08 -14.60
C LEU A 161 1.20 6.61 -14.35
N PHE A 162 0.68 5.80 -15.27
CA PHE A 162 -0.55 5.06 -15.12
C PHE A 162 -0.28 3.59 -15.41
N VAL A 163 -0.52 2.75 -14.43
CA VAL A 163 -0.19 1.32 -14.47
C VAL A 163 -1.48 0.53 -14.30
N TYR A 164 -1.64 -0.53 -15.07
CA TYR A 164 -2.83 -1.38 -14.99
C TYR A 164 -2.57 -2.77 -15.57
N ARG A 165 -3.43 -3.71 -15.21
CA ARG A 165 -3.49 -5.01 -15.89
C ARG A 165 -4.38 -4.90 -17.12
N SER A 166 -3.87 -5.27 -18.28
CA SER A 166 -4.67 -5.56 -19.48
C SER A 166 -4.87 -7.05 -19.60
N GLY A 167 -6.13 -7.50 -19.68
CA GLY A 167 -6.50 -8.91 -19.74
C GLY A 167 -7.05 -9.49 -18.44
N ALA A 168 -7.47 -10.76 -18.49
CA ALA A 168 -8.13 -11.45 -17.40
C ALA A 168 -7.15 -11.98 -16.33
N SER A 169 -7.70 -12.49 -15.23
CA SER A 169 -6.93 -13.17 -14.18
C SER A 169 -6.29 -14.46 -14.72
N GLY A 170 -4.97 -14.65 -14.50
CA GLY A 170 -4.19 -15.79 -14.95
C GLY A 170 -3.49 -15.59 -16.30
N GLU A 171 -3.80 -14.52 -17.07
CA GLU A 171 -3.24 -14.28 -18.41
C GLU A 171 -3.00 -12.80 -18.75
N GLY A 172 -3.25 -11.88 -17.82
CA GLY A 172 -3.12 -10.44 -18.07
C GLY A 172 -1.69 -9.94 -17.98
N ASN A 173 -1.39 -8.87 -18.72
CA ASN A 173 -0.09 -8.21 -18.76
C ASN A 173 -0.09 -6.90 -17.97
N LEU A 174 1.08 -6.55 -17.42
CA LEU A 174 1.30 -5.23 -16.82
C LEU A 174 1.60 -4.21 -17.92
N VAL A 175 0.72 -3.23 -18.05
CA VAL A 175 0.79 -2.11 -19.01
C VAL A 175 1.18 -0.85 -18.26
N MET A 176 2.02 -0.01 -18.89
CA MET A 176 2.47 1.26 -18.33
C MET A 176 2.35 2.38 -19.35
N ASN A 177 1.62 3.43 -18.97
CA ASN A 177 1.49 4.69 -19.72
C ASN A 177 2.18 5.83 -18.95
N ARG A 178 2.67 6.83 -19.67
CA ARG A 178 3.23 8.06 -19.12
C ARG A 178 2.47 9.28 -19.62
N TYR A 179 2.11 10.18 -18.71
CA TYR A 179 1.60 11.51 -19.01
C TYR A 179 2.73 12.52 -19.04
N ASP A 180 2.88 13.20 -20.16
CA ASP A 180 3.82 14.28 -20.32
C ASP A 180 3.15 15.62 -20.00
N LEU A 181 3.67 16.34 -19.01
CA LEU A 181 3.08 17.56 -18.49
C LEU A 181 3.10 18.70 -19.51
N LYS A 182 4.13 18.77 -20.38
CA LYS A 182 4.30 19.85 -21.39
C LYS A 182 3.30 19.71 -22.53
N THR A 183 3.14 18.49 -23.04
CA THR A 183 2.21 18.21 -24.16
C THR A 183 0.80 17.89 -23.67
N ARG A 184 0.63 17.59 -22.37
CA ARG A 184 -0.63 17.15 -21.74
C ARG A 184 -1.22 15.92 -22.43
N ARG A 185 -0.36 14.98 -22.81
CA ARG A 185 -0.73 13.75 -23.52
C ARG A 185 -0.17 12.52 -22.83
N TRP A 186 -0.94 11.45 -22.91
CA TRP A 186 -0.50 10.12 -22.56
C TRP A 186 0.27 9.48 -23.73
N SER A 187 1.28 8.70 -23.39
CA SER A 187 2.00 7.83 -24.32
C SER A 187 2.22 6.47 -23.67
N ARG A 188 2.28 5.41 -24.50
CA ARG A 188 2.60 4.07 -24.05
C ARG A 188 4.10 3.96 -23.76
N LEU A 189 4.49 3.59 -22.53
CA LEU A 189 5.86 3.20 -22.22
C LEU A 189 6.08 1.72 -22.52
N HIS A 190 5.22 0.86 -21.96
CA HIS A 190 5.30 -0.59 -22.16
C HIS A 190 3.90 -1.18 -22.34
N SER A 191 3.68 -1.87 -23.47
CA SER A 191 2.49 -2.70 -23.69
C SER A 191 2.56 -3.98 -22.86
N VAL A 192 3.77 -4.48 -22.59
CA VAL A 192 4.05 -5.64 -21.77
C VAL A 192 5.36 -5.40 -21.01
N LEU A 193 5.29 -4.85 -19.81
CA LEU A 193 6.48 -4.74 -18.95
C LEU A 193 6.80 -6.07 -18.29
N ILE A 194 5.78 -6.72 -17.74
CA ILE A 194 5.88 -8.06 -17.14
C ILE A 194 4.94 -8.97 -17.92
N ASP A 195 5.50 -10.07 -18.43
CA ASP A 195 4.79 -11.07 -19.23
C ASP A 195 4.62 -12.38 -18.45
N GLY A 196 3.39 -12.74 -18.14
CA GLY A 196 3.02 -14.03 -17.58
C GLY A 196 3.01 -15.17 -18.59
N GLN A 197 3.29 -14.90 -19.87
CA GLN A 197 3.37 -15.87 -20.97
C GLN A 197 2.08 -16.69 -21.18
N GLY A 198 0.92 -16.06 -20.87
CA GLY A 198 -0.39 -16.74 -20.91
C GLY A 198 -0.55 -17.85 -19.88
N LYS A 199 0.36 -17.98 -18.90
CA LYS A 199 0.36 -19.03 -17.89
C LYS A 199 0.10 -18.52 -16.48
N ARG A 200 0.41 -17.24 -16.22
CA ARG A 200 0.33 -16.61 -14.90
C ARG A 200 0.10 -15.11 -15.00
N ASN A 201 -0.23 -14.49 -13.88
CA ASN A 201 -0.25 -13.03 -13.71
C ASN A 201 0.85 -12.57 -12.77
N ALA A 202 1.40 -11.38 -13.04
CA ALA A 202 2.05 -10.58 -12.03
C ALA A 202 1.00 -9.73 -11.30
N TYR A 203 1.01 -9.75 -9.96
CA TYR A 203 0.27 -8.83 -9.12
C TYR A 203 1.25 -7.90 -8.43
N TRP A 204 1.26 -6.65 -8.84
CA TRP A 204 2.30 -5.69 -8.51
C TRP A 204 1.92 -4.70 -7.42
N GLN A 205 2.91 -4.03 -6.91
CA GLN A 205 2.89 -2.76 -6.20
C GLN A 205 4.12 -1.96 -6.61
N LEU A 206 3.98 -0.64 -6.66
CA LEU A 206 5.02 0.27 -7.11
C LEU A 206 5.14 1.43 -6.12
N CYS A 207 6.34 1.99 -5.99
CA CYS A 207 6.55 3.29 -5.37
C CYS A 207 7.58 4.10 -6.17
N VAL A 208 7.49 5.42 -6.05
CA VAL A 208 8.50 6.34 -6.59
C VAL A 208 9.29 6.88 -5.40
N GLY A 209 10.58 6.60 -5.38
CA GLY A 209 11.51 7.09 -4.37
C GLY A 209 11.74 8.60 -4.47
N ASN A 210 12.29 9.20 -3.41
CA ASN A 210 12.59 10.64 -3.40
C ASN A 210 13.66 11.05 -4.42
N ASP A 211 14.47 10.12 -4.87
CA ASP A 211 15.47 10.29 -5.93
C ASP A 211 14.90 10.13 -7.34
N GLY A 212 13.58 9.86 -7.46
CA GLY A 212 12.89 9.60 -8.70
C GLY A 212 13.00 8.15 -9.21
N THR A 213 13.70 7.27 -8.49
CA THR A 213 13.75 5.84 -8.81
C THR A 213 12.37 5.22 -8.65
N ILE A 214 11.91 4.51 -9.67
CA ILE A 214 10.67 3.74 -9.63
C ILE A 214 11.03 2.32 -9.18
N HIS A 215 10.46 1.88 -8.06
CA HIS A 215 10.60 0.53 -7.54
C HIS A 215 9.32 -0.24 -7.81
N LEU A 216 9.45 -1.45 -8.32
CA LEU A 216 8.36 -2.36 -8.67
C LEU A 216 8.61 -3.72 -8.03
N SER A 217 7.65 -4.26 -7.30
CA SER A 217 7.67 -5.65 -6.90
C SER A 217 6.36 -6.32 -7.26
N TRP A 218 6.37 -7.65 -7.37
CA TRP A 218 5.17 -8.41 -7.70
C TRP A 218 5.21 -9.81 -7.13
N VAL A 219 3.99 -10.34 -6.97
CA VAL A 219 3.71 -11.76 -6.68
C VAL A 219 3.29 -12.42 -7.98
N TRP A 220 3.81 -13.61 -8.27
CA TRP A 220 3.29 -14.47 -9.33
C TRP A 220 2.04 -15.21 -8.87
N ARG A 221 1.06 -15.38 -9.76
CA ARG A 221 -0.15 -16.17 -9.55
C ARG A 221 -0.43 -17.03 -10.77
N GLU A 222 -0.41 -18.36 -10.59
CA GLU A 222 -0.43 -19.34 -11.68
C GLU A 222 -1.82 -19.59 -12.28
N SER A 223 -2.89 -19.17 -11.59
CA SER A 223 -4.26 -19.33 -12.05
C SER A 223 -5.19 -18.28 -11.43
N TRP A 224 -6.50 -18.43 -11.63
CA TRP A 224 -7.48 -17.58 -10.94
C TRP A 224 -7.64 -17.90 -9.44
N LEU A 225 -7.03 -19.00 -8.95
CA LEU A 225 -7.09 -19.44 -7.56
C LEU A 225 -6.04 -18.69 -6.71
N VAL A 226 -6.46 -18.08 -5.60
CA VAL A 226 -5.57 -17.26 -4.73
C VAL A 226 -4.45 -18.08 -4.09
N GLU A 227 -4.69 -19.34 -3.79
CA GLU A 227 -3.69 -20.28 -3.22
C GLU A 227 -2.51 -20.55 -4.16
N THR A 228 -2.61 -20.18 -5.44
CA THR A 228 -1.52 -20.28 -6.41
C THR A 228 -0.58 -19.06 -6.42
N ASN A 229 -0.77 -18.09 -5.52
CA ASN A 229 0.18 -17.01 -5.32
C ASN A 229 1.49 -17.57 -4.78
N HIS A 230 2.61 -17.06 -5.31
CA HIS A 230 3.95 -17.47 -4.87
C HIS A 230 5.00 -16.41 -5.16
N ASP A 231 6.08 -16.45 -4.43
CA ASP A 231 7.27 -15.61 -4.62
C ASP A 231 7.03 -14.09 -4.58
N LEU A 232 8.06 -13.37 -4.22
CA LEU A 232 8.15 -11.92 -4.40
C LEU A 232 9.29 -11.63 -5.36
N CYS A 233 9.01 -10.87 -6.41
CA CYS A 233 9.96 -10.44 -7.41
C CYS A 233 10.18 -8.93 -7.34
N TYR A 234 11.25 -8.44 -7.98
CA TYR A 234 11.65 -7.05 -7.93
C TYR A 234 12.26 -6.56 -9.24
N ALA A 235 12.03 -5.27 -9.53
CA ALA A 235 12.70 -4.49 -10.56
C ALA A 235 12.71 -3.00 -10.16
N ARG A 236 13.63 -2.22 -10.71
CA ARG A 236 13.63 -0.76 -10.57
C ARG A 236 13.97 -0.08 -11.89
N SER A 237 13.55 1.18 -12.00
CA SER A 237 13.88 2.07 -13.13
C SER A 237 14.39 3.40 -12.60
N ARG A 238 15.47 3.91 -13.16
CA ARG A 238 16.09 5.20 -12.81
C ARG A 238 15.85 6.29 -13.85
N ASP A 239 15.14 5.98 -14.93
CA ASP A 239 14.93 6.85 -16.09
C ASP A 239 13.44 7.11 -16.40
N GLY A 240 12.60 7.03 -15.36
CA GLY A 240 11.17 7.30 -15.48
C GLY A 240 10.37 6.17 -16.11
N GLY A 241 10.86 4.93 -16.02
CA GLY A 241 10.18 3.73 -16.48
C GLY A 241 10.58 3.26 -17.88
N LEU A 242 11.59 3.87 -18.52
CA LEU A 242 12.03 3.49 -19.88
C LEU A 242 12.83 2.19 -19.88
N THR A 243 13.82 2.09 -18.99
CA THR A 243 14.62 0.87 -18.80
C THR A 243 14.50 0.35 -17.36
N TRP A 244 14.73 -0.92 -17.19
CA TRP A 244 14.56 -1.61 -15.91
C TRP A 244 15.78 -2.45 -15.57
N GLU A 245 16.13 -2.50 -14.29
CA GLU A 245 17.26 -3.25 -13.76
C GLU A 245 16.88 -4.01 -12.49
N LYS A 246 17.68 -5.02 -12.15
CA LYS A 246 17.63 -5.74 -10.87
C LYS A 246 18.20 -4.88 -9.74
N SER A 247 18.12 -5.37 -8.50
CA SER A 247 18.64 -4.64 -7.32
C SER A 247 20.14 -4.40 -7.36
N ASP A 248 20.91 -5.26 -8.03
CA ASP A 248 22.36 -5.14 -8.22
C ASP A 248 22.77 -4.27 -9.42
N GLY A 249 21.79 -3.77 -10.20
CA GLY A 249 22.01 -2.94 -11.38
C GLY A 249 22.12 -3.73 -12.72
N GLU A 250 21.95 -5.05 -12.70
CA GLU A 250 21.87 -5.84 -13.94
C GLU A 250 20.62 -5.44 -14.74
N PRO A 251 20.76 -5.00 -16.01
CA PRO A 251 19.63 -4.58 -16.83
C PRO A 251 18.75 -5.78 -17.22
N TYR A 252 17.43 -5.57 -17.22
CA TYR A 252 16.48 -6.54 -17.75
C TYR A 252 16.41 -6.52 -19.26
N ALA A 253 16.40 -7.72 -19.87
CA ALA A 253 15.86 -7.91 -21.22
C ALA A 253 14.32 -7.93 -21.10
N LEU A 254 13.64 -6.91 -21.63
CA LEU A 254 12.19 -6.80 -21.58
C LEU A 254 11.51 -7.67 -22.66
N PRO A 255 10.31 -8.21 -22.40
CA PRO A 255 9.56 -8.15 -21.14
C PRO A 255 10.18 -8.99 -20.02
N ILE A 256 9.88 -8.62 -18.76
CA ILE A 256 10.26 -9.42 -17.60
C ILE A 256 9.33 -10.65 -17.55
N THR A 257 9.92 -11.83 -17.41
CA THR A 257 9.22 -13.12 -17.30
C THR A 257 9.63 -13.84 -16.00
N ALA A 258 9.01 -14.96 -15.69
CA ALA A 258 9.44 -15.79 -14.57
C ALA A 258 10.87 -16.32 -14.71
N ASP A 259 11.39 -16.44 -15.93
CA ASP A 259 12.73 -16.97 -16.20
C ASP A 259 13.86 -15.96 -15.96
N ASN A 260 13.58 -14.63 -16.16
CA ASN A 260 14.59 -13.60 -15.96
C ASN A 260 14.33 -12.68 -14.76
N ALA A 261 13.20 -12.85 -14.05
CA ALA A 261 12.85 -12.07 -12.87
C ALA A 261 13.89 -12.24 -11.75
N GLU A 262 14.20 -11.16 -11.04
CA GLU A 262 14.87 -11.22 -9.75
C GLU A 262 13.86 -11.63 -8.68
N TYR A 263 14.19 -12.63 -7.89
CA TYR A 263 13.37 -13.12 -6.79
C TYR A 263 13.87 -12.53 -5.46
N ALA A 264 13.18 -11.53 -4.96
CA ALA A 264 13.49 -10.91 -3.67
C ALA A 264 13.25 -11.89 -2.49
N CYS A 265 12.22 -12.74 -2.61
CA CYS A 265 11.94 -13.77 -1.62
C CYS A 265 11.19 -14.95 -2.28
N ARG A 266 11.69 -16.19 -2.04
CA ARG A 266 11.01 -17.40 -2.47
C ARG A 266 9.95 -17.80 -1.47
N ILE A 267 8.70 -17.86 -1.91
CA ILE A 267 7.53 -18.18 -1.11
C ILE A 267 6.72 -19.24 -1.85
N PRO A 268 6.46 -20.42 -1.26
CA PRO A 268 5.73 -21.47 -1.95
C PRO A 268 4.26 -21.14 -2.12
N GLN A 269 3.60 -21.77 -3.09
CA GLN A 269 2.14 -21.81 -3.18
C GLN A 269 1.52 -22.44 -1.91
N ASN A 270 0.23 -22.23 -1.68
CA ASN A 270 -0.50 -22.73 -0.50
C ASN A 270 0.09 -22.24 0.84
N SER A 271 0.65 -21.05 0.88
CA SER A 271 1.21 -20.41 2.07
C SER A 271 0.37 -19.24 2.59
N GLU A 272 -0.85 -19.08 2.09
CA GLU A 272 -1.74 -17.94 2.34
C GLU A 272 -1.15 -16.58 1.91
N LEU A 273 -0.14 -16.60 1.02
CA LEU A 273 0.36 -15.38 0.41
C LEU A 273 -0.73 -14.71 -0.41
N ILE A 274 -1.00 -13.43 -0.11
CA ILE A 274 -1.99 -12.66 -0.87
C ILE A 274 -1.31 -11.86 -1.99
N ASN A 275 -2.03 -11.67 -3.08
CA ASN A 275 -1.63 -10.75 -4.15
C ASN A 275 -1.81 -9.30 -3.75
N GLN A 276 -0.98 -8.43 -4.33
CA GLN A 276 -0.81 -7.01 -4.03
C GLN A 276 -0.38 -6.77 -2.58
N THR A 277 0.85 -6.45 -2.43
CA THR A 277 1.53 -6.19 -1.15
C THR A 277 1.70 -4.68 -0.96
N GLY A 278 2.41 -4.24 0.05
CA GLY A 278 2.83 -2.85 0.21
C GLY A 278 4.30 -2.68 -0.15
N MET A 279 4.67 -1.56 -0.74
CA MET A 279 6.05 -1.24 -1.10
C MET A 279 6.39 0.20 -0.81
N THR A 280 7.63 0.44 -0.37
CA THR A 280 8.25 1.77 -0.22
C THR A 280 9.76 1.66 -0.47
N ALA A 281 10.42 2.80 -0.60
CA ALA A 281 11.88 2.91 -0.54
C ALA A 281 12.27 3.97 0.50
N ASP A 282 13.44 3.80 1.11
CA ASP A 282 14.01 4.82 2.01
C ASP A 282 14.75 5.93 1.24
N GLY A 283 15.35 6.88 2.00
CA GLY A 283 16.11 7.97 1.43
C GLY A 283 17.39 7.56 0.69
N ASP A 284 17.88 6.36 0.94
CA ASP A 284 19.06 5.78 0.29
C ASP A 284 18.70 4.92 -0.94
N GLY A 285 17.39 4.78 -1.22
CA GLY A 285 16.85 3.99 -2.34
C GLY A 285 16.79 2.48 -2.04
N HIS A 286 16.83 2.06 -0.78
CA HIS A 286 16.62 0.66 -0.42
C HIS A 286 15.12 0.34 -0.39
N PRO A 287 14.68 -0.71 -1.12
CA PRO A 287 13.27 -1.09 -1.16
C PRO A 287 12.86 -1.93 0.06
N TYR A 288 11.63 -1.69 0.53
CA TYR A 288 10.95 -2.45 1.57
C TYR A 288 9.60 -2.92 1.04
N ILE A 289 9.29 -4.22 1.22
CA ILE A 289 8.05 -4.84 0.80
C ILE A 289 7.39 -5.46 2.03
N ALA A 290 6.11 -5.13 2.28
CA ALA A 290 5.34 -5.74 3.35
C ALA A 290 4.20 -6.58 2.78
N THR A 291 4.04 -7.79 3.32
CA THR A 291 2.94 -8.70 3.02
C THR A 291 2.74 -9.67 4.19
N TYR A 292 1.98 -10.72 3.97
CA TYR A 292 1.87 -11.83 4.93
C TYR A 292 1.89 -13.18 4.20
N TRP A 293 2.45 -14.14 4.86
CA TRP A 293 2.38 -15.55 4.48
C TRP A 293 2.70 -16.46 5.67
N ARG A 294 2.38 -17.73 5.51
CA ARG A 294 2.74 -18.80 6.43
C ARG A 294 4.06 -19.43 5.95
N ALA A 295 5.14 -19.20 6.70
CA ALA A 295 6.45 -19.79 6.38
C ALA A 295 6.48 -21.30 6.68
N GLY A 296 7.50 -21.98 6.19
CA GLY A 296 7.66 -23.41 6.41
C GLY A 296 7.68 -23.76 7.91
N GLY A 297 6.88 -24.76 8.32
CA GLY A 297 6.74 -25.17 9.72
C GLY A 297 5.79 -24.33 10.57
N GLU A 298 5.30 -23.18 10.09
CA GLU A 298 4.28 -22.38 10.78
C GLU A 298 2.87 -22.86 10.42
N THR A 299 1.92 -22.63 11.33
CA THR A 299 0.50 -22.92 11.12
C THR A 299 -0.33 -21.64 10.95
N VAL A 300 0.22 -20.49 11.31
CA VAL A 300 -0.46 -19.19 11.31
C VAL A 300 0.26 -18.23 10.38
N PRO A 301 -0.43 -17.63 9.40
CA PRO A 301 0.13 -16.57 8.57
C PRO A 301 0.54 -15.35 9.41
N GLN A 302 1.73 -14.79 9.14
CA GLN A 302 2.30 -13.67 9.85
C GLN A 302 2.58 -12.51 8.90
N TYR A 303 2.41 -11.27 9.36
CA TYR A 303 2.97 -10.12 8.68
C TYR A 303 4.48 -10.23 8.63
N ARG A 304 5.04 -9.92 7.47
CA ARG A 304 6.48 -9.99 7.19
C ARG A 304 6.92 -8.82 6.33
N MET A 305 8.19 -8.49 6.46
CA MET A 305 8.87 -7.51 5.63
C MET A 305 10.00 -8.20 4.88
N VAL A 306 10.15 -7.85 3.61
CA VAL A 306 11.29 -8.20 2.75
C VAL A 306 11.93 -6.90 2.32
N TRP A 307 13.26 -6.77 2.50
CA TRP A 307 13.99 -5.56 2.12
C TRP A 307 15.36 -5.89 1.56
N ASN A 308 15.90 -4.99 0.74
CA ASN A 308 17.28 -5.07 0.29
C ASN A 308 18.14 -4.13 1.15
N ASP A 309 19.20 -4.64 1.76
CA ASP A 309 20.10 -3.90 2.64
C ASP A 309 21.25 -3.18 1.88
N GLY A 310 21.13 -3.09 0.54
CA GLY A 310 22.16 -2.59 -0.37
C GLY A 310 23.11 -3.68 -0.89
N THR A 311 23.08 -4.89 -0.28
CA THR A 311 23.90 -6.03 -0.70
C THR A 311 23.09 -7.29 -1.03
N ARG A 312 22.02 -7.53 -0.29
CA ARG A 312 21.16 -8.71 -0.44
C ARG A 312 19.76 -8.50 0.08
N TRP A 313 18.86 -9.36 -0.33
CA TRP A 313 17.51 -9.42 0.21
C TRP A 313 17.46 -10.08 1.58
N ARG A 314 16.68 -9.51 2.46
CA ARG A 314 16.45 -9.93 3.84
C ARG A 314 14.95 -10.14 4.07
N THR A 315 14.61 -10.93 5.07
CA THR A 315 13.22 -11.17 5.48
C THR A 315 13.11 -11.18 6.99
N ALA A 316 12.07 -10.52 7.52
CA ALA A 316 11.77 -10.54 8.94
C ALA A 316 10.27 -10.71 9.19
N ARG A 317 9.93 -11.34 10.30
CA ARG A 317 8.59 -11.45 10.84
C ARG A 317 8.23 -10.20 11.64
N LEU A 318 7.06 -9.63 11.38
CA LEU A 318 6.56 -8.40 12.00
C LEU A 318 5.43 -8.62 13.01
N SER A 319 4.80 -9.81 13.04
CA SER A 319 3.65 -10.07 13.90
C SER A 319 3.78 -11.37 14.69
N HIS A 320 2.94 -11.51 15.72
CA HIS A 320 2.83 -12.69 16.56
C HIS A 320 1.39 -13.18 16.62
N ARG A 321 0.76 -13.32 15.44
CA ARG A 321 -0.60 -13.83 15.33
C ARG A 321 -0.70 -15.27 15.82
N THR A 322 -1.85 -15.59 16.41
CA THR A 322 -2.14 -16.90 16.99
C THR A 322 -3.29 -17.63 16.31
N THR A 323 -4.13 -16.89 15.55
CA THR A 323 -5.30 -17.44 14.89
C THR A 323 -4.97 -17.80 13.43
N PRO A 324 -5.05 -19.08 13.04
CA PRO A 324 -4.85 -19.49 11.66
C PRO A 324 -6.04 -19.06 10.79
N PHE A 325 -5.77 -18.88 9.50
CA PHE A 325 -6.78 -18.79 8.45
C PHE A 325 -6.24 -19.40 7.17
N SER A 326 -7.13 -19.69 6.23
CA SER A 326 -6.76 -20.23 4.92
C SER A 326 -7.43 -19.42 3.81
N LEU A 327 -6.71 -19.22 2.72
CA LEU A 327 -7.19 -18.55 1.51
C LEU A 327 -7.33 -19.58 0.38
N SER A 328 -8.48 -19.59 -0.29
CA SER A 328 -8.71 -20.44 -1.45
C SER A 328 -9.74 -19.83 -2.40
N GLY A 329 -9.71 -20.25 -3.67
CA GLY A 329 -10.65 -19.85 -4.69
C GLY A 329 -10.39 -18.44 -5.26
N GLY A 330 -11.33 -17.88 -6.03
CA GLY A 330 -11.24 -16.59 -6.69
C GLY A 330 -12.13 -15.51 -6.07
N GLY A 331 -12.14 -14.33 -6.70
CA GLY A 331 -12.92 -13.17 -6.26
C GLY A 331 -12.34 -12.46 -5.03
N THR A 332 -12.99 -11.40 -4.59
CA THR A 332 -12.63 -10.69 -3.35
C THR A 332 -12.88 -11.58 -2.14
N LYS A 333 -11.93 -11.64 -1.22
CA LYS A 333 -11.99 -12.47 -0.02
C LYS A 333 -12.31 -11.66 1.22
N MET A 334 -13.12 -12.22 2.09
CA MET A 334 -13.23 -11.76 3.47
C MET A 334 -12.04 -12.33 4.26
N ILE A 335 -11.03 -11.50 4.51
CA ILE A 335 -9.78 -11.91 5.14
C ILE A 335 -9.72 -11.31 6.55
N PRO A 336 -9.33 -12.09 7.59
CA PRO A 336 -9.27 -11.60 8.96
C PRO A 336 -8.19 -10.53 9.20
N ILE A 337 -7.25 -10.37 8.26
CA ILE A 337 -6.21 -9.36 8.28
C ILE A 337 -6.20 -8.57 6.99
N ALA A 338 -5.80 -7.29 7.02
CA ALA A 338 -5.63 -6.49 5.82
C ALA A 338 -4.33 -6.85 5.09
N ARG A 339 -4.30 -6.67 3.78
CA ARG A 339 -3.03 -6.48 3.07
C ARG A 339 -2.39 -5.20 3.57
N PRO A 340 -1.10 -5.22 3.97
CA PRO A 340 -0.50 -4.07 4.62
C PRO A 340 -0.07 -3.00 3.62
N ARG A 341 0.12 -1.76 4.12
CA ARG A 341 0.92 -0.73 3.45
C ARG A 341 2.16 -0.44 4.27
N ILE A 342 3.23 -0.05 3.59
CA ILE A 342 4.51 0.23 4.22
C ILE A 342 5.03 1.60 3.77
N LEU A 343 5.62 2.33 4.69
CA LEU A 343 6.26 3.63 4.45
C LEU A 343 7.52 3.71 5.30
N ALA A 344 8.50 4.51 4.89
CA ALA A 344 9.76 4.70 5.59
C ALA A 344 10.03 6.18 5.81
N ASP A 345 10.56 6.51 6.98
CA ASP A 345 11.21 7.79 7.28
C ASP A 345 12.73 7.58 7.47
N GLY A 346 13.44 8.61 7.95
CA GLY A 346 14.88 8.52 8.21
C GLY A 346 15.27 7.49 9.27
N GLU A 347 14.39 7.20 10.22
CA GLU A 347 14.67 6.40 11.42
C GLU A 347 13.88 5.09 11.45
N ARG A 348 12.70 5.05 10.81
CA ARG A 348 11.73 3.96 10.99
C ARG A 348 11.17 3.45 9.69
N VAL A 349 10.75 2.20 9.72
CA VAL A 349 9.81 1.62 8.76
C VAL A 349 8.48 1.42 9.47
N ILE A 350 7.39 1.89 8.86
CA ILE A 350 6.04 1.87 9.43
C ILE A 350 5.18 0.97 8.55
N CYS A 351 4.58 -0.07 9.13
CA CYS A 351 3.67 -0.96 8.44
C CYS A 351 2.24 -0.73 8.95
N LEU A 352 1.37 -0.21 8.07
CA LEU A 352 -0.05 0.01 8.36
C LEU A 352 -0.84 -1.26 8.07
N PHE A 353 -1.73 -1.65 8.97
CA PHE A 353 -2.50 -2.88 8.83
C PHE A 353 -3.81 -2.85 9.63
N ARG A 354 -4.61 -3.88 9.44
CA ARG A 354 -5.79 -4.23 10.26
C ARG A 354 -5.73 -5.72 10.56
N ASP A 355 -6.02 -6.10 11.79
CA ASP A 355 -6.08 -7.50 12.23
C ASP A 355 -7.29 -7.74 13.15
N ALA A 356 -8.03 -8.81 12.90
CA ALA A 356 -9.16 -9.22 13.73
C ALA A 356 -8.74 -9.54 15.19
N GLU A 357 -7.52 -10.04 15.42
CA GLU A 357 -6.98 -10.26 16.76
C GLU A 357 -6.81 -8.94 17.55
N ARG A 358 -6.76 -7.79 16.85
CA ARG A 358 -6.73 -6.44 17.44
C ARG A 358 -8.06 -5.70 17.34
N GLY A 359 -9.17 -6.42 17.15
CA GLY A 359 -10.51 -5.84 17.02
C GLY A 359 -10.75 -5.14 15.68
N SER A 360 -10.01 -5.50 14.64
CA SER A 360 -10.10 -4.90 13.30
C SER A 360 -9.92 -3.39 13.30
N LYS A 361 -9.05 -2.86 14.13
CA LYS A 361 -8.69 -1.43 14.20
C LYS A 361 -7.65 -1.08 13.13
N VAL A 362 -7.53 0.20 12.78
CA VAL A 362 -6.35 0.70 12.09
C VAL A 362 -5.17 0.61 13.03
N SER A 363 -4.13 -0.10 12.64
CA SER A 363 -2.95 -0.34 13.48
C SER A 363 -1.67 -0.08 12.70
N ALA A 364 -0.59 0.19 13.41
CA ALA A 364 0.75 0.35 12.86
C ALA A 364 1.76 -0.53 13.60
N ILE A 365 2.67 -1.14 12.83
CA ILE A 365 3.90 -1.74 13.33
C ILE A 365 5.03 -0.78 12.99
N LEU A 366 5.87 -0.46 13.99
CA LEU A 366 7.03 0.41 13.86
C LEU A 366 8.29 -0.42 14.00
N VAL A 367 9.20 -0.29 13.05
CA VAL A 367 10.49 -0.98 13.01
C VAL A 367 11.58 0.07 13.00
N ASP A 368 12.49 0.02 13.97
CA ASP A 368 13.71 0.84 13.98
C ASP A 368 14.63 0.40 12.83
N ARG A 369 15.00 1.33 11.95
CA ARG A 369 15.91 1.04 10.83
C ARG A 369 17.31 0.66 11.30
N GLN A 370 17.79 1.18 12.42
CA GLN A 370 19.08 0.79 12.98
C GLN A 370 19.10 -0.67 13.41
N ALA A 371 17.96 -1.18 13.90
CA ALA A 371 17.83 -2.59 14.25
C ALA A 371 17.95 -3.52 13.03
N LEU A 372 17.62 -3.04 11.82
CA LEU A 372 17.75 -3.81 10.59
C LEU A 372 19.21 -4.06 10.19
N SER A 373 20.11 -3.12 10.52
CA SER A 373 21.54 -3.25 10.22
C SER A 373 22.23 -4.33 11.08
N ASN A 374 21.63 -4.67 12.22
CA ASN A 374 22.19 -5.60 13.20
C ASN A 374 21.67 -7.04 13.06
N THR A 375 20.94 -7.36 11.99
CA THR A 375 20.32 -8.69 11.80
C THR A 375 21.32 -9.84 11.55
N ASP A 376 22.61 -9.58 11.42
CA ASP A 376 23.67 -10.58 11.24
C ASP A 376 24.62 -10.70 12.46
N GLY A 377 24.39 -9.97 13.55
CA GLY A 377 25.22 -10.05 14.74
C GLY A 377 25.00 -11.33 15.55
N PRO A 378 25.93 -11.68 16.47
CA PRO A 378 25.77 -12.83 17.37
C PRO A 378 24.53 -12.74 18.27
N ASP A 379 23.97 -11.54 18.42
CA ASP A 379 22.74 -11.26 19.18
C ASP A 379 21.49 -11.21 18.29
N SER A 380 21.60 -11.49 16.98
CA SER A 380 20.44 -11.60 16.08
C SER A 380 19.55 -12.75 16.53
N PRO A 381 18.24 -12.54 16.68
CA PRO A 381 17.32 -13.62 17.00
C PRO A 381 17.45 -14.72 15.96
N SER A 382 17.70 -15.94 16.41
CA SER A 382 17.87 -17.14 15.55
C SER A 382 16.64 -17.47 14.70
N ASP A 383 15.50 -16.80 14.97
CA ASP A 383 14.21 -16.95 14.30
C ASP A 383 13.85 -15.76 13.39
N GLY A 384 14.78 -14.83 13.11
CA GLY A 384 14.56 -13.67 12.25
C GLY A 384 13.54 -12.67 12.83
N ARG A 385 13.32 -12.66 14.15
CA ARG A 385 12.42 -11.71 14.81
C ARG A 385 13.10 -10.36 14.94
N LEU A 386 12.38 -9.30 14.56
CA LEU A 386 12.76 -7.94 14.88
C LEU A 386 12.05 -7.48 16.16
N SER A 387 12.71 -6.63 16.94
CA SER A 387 12.03 -5.85 17.95
C SER A 387 11.11 -4.86 17.23
N VAL A 388 9.82 -5.03 17.38
CA VAL A 388 8.81 -4.18 16.74
C VAL A 388 7.89 -3.61 17.81
N GLU A 389 7.47 -2.38 17.62
CA GLU A 389 6.41 -1.77 18.41
C GLU A 389 5.10 -1.81 17.60
N THR A 390 3.99 -2.12 18.25
CA THR A 390 2.67 -2.16 17.60
C THR A 390 1.71 -1.28 18.35
N THR A 391 1.07 -0.34 17.65
CA THR A 391 0.10 0.59 18.20
C THR A 391 -1.21 0.58 17.42
N ASP A 392 -2.34 0.80 18.10
CA ASP A 392 -3.65 1.03 17.47
C ASP A 392 -3.82 2.53 17.23
N LEU A 393 -4.21 2.87 16.01
CA LEU A 393 -4.43 4.25 15.57
C LEU A 393 -5.91 4.66 15.66
N THR A 394 -6.82 3.68 15.82
CA THR A 394 -8.24 3.91 16.11
C THR A 394 -8.67 3.10 17.33
N ASP A 395 -9.69 3.57 18.03
CA ASP A 395 -10.35 2.86 19.14
C ASP A 395 -11.58 2.06 18.70
N PHE A 396 -11.94 2.15 17.41
CA PHE A 396 -13.08 1.48 16.78
C PHE A 396 -12.62 0.55 15.63
N SER A 397 -13.49 -0.41 15.28
CA SER A 397 -13.30 -1.34 14.18
C SER A 397 -13.56 -0.67 12.83
N VAL A 398 -12.70 -0.92 11.86
CA VAL A 398 -12.86 -0.53 10.43
C VAL A 398 -13.32 -1.69 9.55
N ASP A 399 -13.58 -2.86 10.15
CA ASP A 399 -14.10 -4.08 9.54
C ASP A 399 -13.26 -4.58 8.35
N ALA A 400 -13.76 -4.54 7.10
CA ALA A 400 -13.06 -5.04 5.92
C ALA A 400 -12.07 -4.04 5.29
N TRP A 401 -11.80 -2.92 5.93
CA TRP A 401 -10.87 -1.90 5.46
C TRP A 401 -9.44 -2.43 5.25
N GLU A 402 -8.79 -1.92 4.23
CA GLU A 402 -7.38 -2.09 3.96
C GLU A 402 -6.69 -0.72 3.82
N PRO A 403 -5.40 -0.58 4.23
CA PRO A 403 -4.77 0.73 4.33
C PRO A 403 -4.46 1.36 2.97
N THR A 404 -4.82 2.63 2.83
CA THR A 404 -4.31 3.57 1.83
C THR A 404 -4.04 4.91 2.50
N PHE A 405 -3.02 5.64 2.04
CA PHE A 405 -2.63 6.92 2.63
C PHE A 405 -2.19 7.91 1.54
N ASP A 406 -2.06 9.17 1.92
CA ASP A 406 -1.59 10.26 1.05
C ASP A 406 -0.08 10.16 0.83
N THR A 407 0.33 9.51 -0.26
CA THR A 407 1.75 9.32 -0.59
C THR A 407 2.46 10.63 -0.89
N GLU A 408 1.77 11.59 -1.53
CA GLU A 408 2.34 12.89 -1.87
C GLU A 408 2.59 13.74 -0.63
N LEU A 409 1.65 13.73 0.32
CA LEU A 409 1.82 14.42 1.60
C LEU A 409 2.95 13.81 2.44
N TRP A 410 3.02 12.48 2.46
CA TRP A 410 4.11 11.78 3.12
C TRP A 410 5.47 12.10 2.50
N ASN A 411 5.58 12.01 1.19
CA ASN A 411 6.84 12.25 0.49
C ASN A 411 7.34 13.70 0.64
N THR A 412 6.42 14.67 0.64
CA THR A 412 6.78 16.11 0.65
C THR A 412 6.88 16.72 2.05
N ARG A 413 6.09 16.21 3.03
CA ARG A 413 5.97 16.83 4.36
C ARG A 413 6.10 15.85 5.52
N ARG A 414 6.31 14.58 5.28
CA ARG A 414 6.35 13.51 6.30
C ARG A 414 5.13 13.50 7.22
N ARG A 415 3.95 13.87 6.69
CA ARG A 415 2.67 13.81 7.39
C ARG A 415 1.89 12.61 6.91
N LEU A 416 1.44 11.78 7.85
CA LEU A 416 0.68 10.57 7.54
C LEU A 416 -0.82 10.84 7.65
N HIS A 417 -1.49 10.90 6.50
CA HIS A 417 -2.93 11.01 6.40
C HIS A 417 -3.48 9.73 5.74
N ILE A 418 -4.30 8.99 6.47
CA ILE A 418 -4.83 7.68 6.08
C ILE A 418 -6.30 7.82 5.73
N TYR A 419 -6.73 7.24 4.61
CA TYR A 419 -8.15 7.10 4.28
C TYR A 419 -8.76 6.01 5.16
N VAL A 420 -9.80 6.33 5.91
CA VAL A 420 -10.46 5.40 6.83
C VAL A 420 -11.97 5.39 6.61
N GLN A 421 -12.54 4.21 6.51
CA GLN A 421 -13.99 3.99 6.48
C GLN A 421 -14.29 2.59 7.00
N ASN A 422 -15.33 2.43 7.82
CA ASN A 422 -15.83 1.10 8.13
C ASN A 422 -16.59 0.55 6.92
N THR A 423 -16.12 -0.55 6.33
CA THR A 423 -16.75 -1.20 5.18
C THR A 423 -16.96 -2.67 5.45
N LYS A 424 -17.98 -3.25 4.84
CA LYS A 424 -18.23 -4.69 4.84
C LYS A 424 -17.63 -5.34 3.60
N GLN A 425 -17.45 -6.65 3.64
CA GLN A 425 -17.11 -7.46 2.48
C GLN A 425 -17.61 -8.88 2.70
N GLY A 426 -18.28 -9.43 1.71
CA GLY A 426 -18.58 -10.85 1.65
C GLY A 426 -17.65 -11.57 0.67
N ASP A 427 -17.44 -12.86 0.83
CA ASP A 427 -16.67 -13.66 -0.12
C ASP A 427 -17.32 -13.67 -1.50
N GLY A 428 -16.50 -13.54 -2.55
CA GLY A 428 -16.92 -13.66 -3.93
C GLY A 428 -17.84 -12.52 -4.39
N GLU A 429 -17.44 -11.27 -4.23
CA GLU A 429 -18.14 -10.07 -4.71
C GLU A 429 -19.56 -9.92 -4.13
N ARG A 430 -19.74 -10.24 -2.87
CA ARG A 430 -21.04 -10.12 -2.20
C ARG A 430 -21.13 -8.87 -1.37
N ALA A 431 -22.15 -8.05 -1.66
CA ALA A 431 -22.54 -6.93 -0.80
C ALA A 431 -23.14 -7.44 0.51
N VAL A 432 -22.77 -6.83 1.63
CA VAL A 432 -23.33 -7.08 2.96
C VAL A 432 -24.19 -5.90 3.37
N GLU A 433 -25.43 -6.16 3.82
CA GLU A 433 -26.35 -5.07 4.20
C GLU A 433 -25.79 -4.23 5.33
N THR A 434 -25.61 -2.96 5.04
CA THR A 434 -25.22 -1.91 6.00
C THR A 434 -25.64 -0.55 5.46
N LYS A 435 -25.72 0.44 6.34
CA LYS A 435 -25.92 1.85 5.95
C LYS A 435 -24.60 2.44 5.46
N PRO A 436 -24.65 3.47 4.61
CA PRO A 436 -23.46 4.25 4.29
C PRO A 436 -22.73 4.69 5.55
N GLN A 437 -21.41 4.49 5.59
CA GLN A 437 -20.56 4.86 6.71
C GLN A 437 -19.75 6.10 6.36
N THR A 438 -19.46 6.92 7.37
CA THR A 438 -18.65 8.12 7.14
C THR A 438 -17.24 7.75 6.70
N VAL A 439 -16.79 8.41 5.64
CA VAL A 439 -15.40 8.45 5.21
C VAL A 439 -14.67 9.46 6.07
N TYR A 440 -13.49 9.09 6.56
CA TYR A 440 -12.61 9.93 7.36
C TYR A 440 -11.22 10.01 6.74
N VAL A 441 -10.52 11.09 7.05
CA VAL A 441 -9.06 11.16 7.00
C VAL A 441 -8.54 11.07 8.42
N LEU A 442 -7.75 10.05 8.71
CA LEU A 442 -7.04 9.88 9.97
C LEU A 442 -5.66 10.51 9.82
N GLU A 443 -5.43 11.59 10.53
CA GLU A 443 -4.14 12.27 10.62
C GLU A 443 -3.35 11.68 11.78
N VAL A 444 -2.12 11.27 11.52
CA VAL A 444 -1.26 10.57 12.49
C VAL A 444 0.04 11.31 12.67
N GLY A 445 0.37 11.64 13.90
CA GLY A 445 1.69 12.11 14.32
C GLY A 445 2.34 11.06 15.22
N PHE A 446 3.59 10.71 14.96
CA PHE A 446 4.39 9.87 15.84
C PHE A 446 5.30 10.78 16.68
N GLU A 447 5.25 10.64 18.03
CA GLU A 447 6.12 11.39 18.93
C GLU A 447 7.58 11.02 18.63
N GLY A 448 8.44 12.05 18.53
CA GLY A 448 9.85 11.91 18.12
C GLY A 448 10.19 12.67 16.82
N ASN A 449 9.21 13.10 16.02
CA ASN A 449 9.42 14.01 14.90
C ASN A 449 9.32 15.46 15.37
N ASN A 450 10.27 15.95 16.16
CA ASN A 450 10.50 17.39 16.33
C ASN A 450 11.40 17.84 15.17
N ASN A 451 10.78 18.36 14.10
CA ASN A 451 11.39 19.31 13.17
C ASN A 451 10.37 20.37 12.77
#